data_f75cdab879f9847170ef7c78ead26e2a
#
_entry.id   f75cdab879f9847170ef7c78ead26e2a
#
_cell.length_a   1.000
_cell.length_b   1.000
_cell.length_c   1.000
_cell.angle_alpha   90.00
_cell.angle_beta   90.00
_cell.angle_gamma   90.00
#
_symmetry.space_group_name_H-M   'P 1'
#
loop_
_entity.id
_entity.type
_entity.pdbx_description
1 polymer ?
#
loop_
_entity_poly.entity_id
_entity_poly.type
_entity_poly.pdbx_seq_one_letter_code
_entity_poly.pdbx_strand_id
1 'polypeptide(L)'
;MTEEFNKTNNEETQPPIDQDAPSTTDATTPETTDATTSNEVSNADSTEVSNADSTEPPRDPNTIYVGKKRVMNYVMACMTVLQSGSDKVSIKARGRSISAAVDVAQILTRRFTQGVTVKSIIISTEKVPNRETNELSNVSSIEIEMGK
;
A
#
# COMPACT_ATOMS: atom_id res chain seq x y z
N MET A 1 17.78 14.30 -57.71
CA MET A 1 18.70 14.68 -56.65
C MET A 1 18.41 13.74 -55.50
N THR A 2 19.31 12.82 -55.35
CA THR A 2 19.30 11.70 -54.44
C THR A 2 19.87 12.13 -53.09
N GLU A 3 19.15 11.90 -51.99
CA GLU A 3 19.74 12.02 -50.66
C GLU A 3 19.73 10.67 -49.98
N GLU A 4 20.93 10.27 -49.66
CA GLU A 4 21.29 8.98 -49.08
C GLU A 4 20.84 8.85 -47.61
N PHE A 5 20.26 7.72 -47.32
CA PHE A 5 19.88 7.28 -46.02
C PHE A 5 21.11 6.69 -45.30
N ASN A 6 21.64 7.40 -44.33
CA ASN A 6 22.76 6.92 -43.53
C ASN A 6 22.25 5.95 -42.42
N LYS A 7 22.55 4.69 -42.64
CA LYS A 7 22.29 3.58 -41.77
C LYS A 7 23.44 3.42 -40.78
N THR A 8 23.29 3.89 -39.56
CA THR A 8 24.28 3.63 -38.48
C THR A 8 23.83 2.43 -37.65
N ASN A 9 24.55 1.34 -37.84
CA ASN A 9 24.50 0.15 -37.01
C ASN A 9 24.99 0.50 -35.59
N ASN A 10 24.18 0.23 -34.60
CA ASN A 10 24.65 0.21 -33.22
C ASN A 10 24.79 -1.24 -32.78
N GLU A 11 26.03 -1.62 -32.63
CA GLU A 11 26.54 -2.93 -32.28
C GLU A 11 26.26 -3.19 -30.79
N GLU A 12 25.58 -4.26 -30.57
CA GLU A 12 25.23 -4.84 -29.28
C GLU A 12 26.48 -5.40 -28.60
N THR A 13 26.88 -4.82 -27.48
CA THR A 13 27.95 -5.36 -26.66
C THR A 13 27.35 -5.96 -25.38
N GLN A 14 27.19 -7.27 -25.40
CA GLN A 14 26.91 -8.07 -24.21
C GLN A 14 28.20 -8.23 -23.39
N PRO A 15 28.16 -8.08 -22.06
CA PRO A 15 29.24 -8.53 -21.20
C PRO A 15 29.17 -10.04 -20.92
N PRO A 16 30.30 -10.69 -20.70
CA PRO A 16 30.41 -12.16 -20.59
C PRO A 16 29.92 -12.69 -19.24
N ILE A 17 29.32 -13.84 -19.34
CA ILE A 17 28.88 -14.67 -18.21
C ILE A 17 30.13 -15.42 -17.70
N ASP A 18 30.54 -15.14 -16.46
CA ASP A 18 31.47 -16.01 -15.76
C ASP A 18 30.70 -17.05 -14.95
N GLN A 19 30.82 -18.28 -15.40
CA GLN A 19 30.49 -19.49 -14.64
C GLN A 19 31.70 -19.84 -13.80
N ASP A 20 31.53 -19.92 -12.49
CA ASP A 20 32.33 -20.82 -11.70
C ASP A 20 31.55 -21.27 -10.44
N ALA A 21 31.17 -22.53 -10.45
CA ALA A 21 30.95 -23.34 -9.27
C ALA A 21 32.06 -24.38 -9.28
N PRO A 22 32.57 -24.87 -8.14
CA PRO A 22 31.88 -25.97 -7.48
C PRO A 22 32.14 -26.15 -5.96
N SER A 23 31.19 -26.87 -5.34
CA SER A 23 31.43 -28.01 -4.37
C SER A 23 32.14 -27.67 -3.06
N THR A 24 31.77 -28.17 -1.92
CA THR A 24 31.31 -29.48 -1.45
C THR A 24 31.12 -29.44 0.06
N THR A 25 30.11 -30.18 0.55
CA THR A 25 30.07 -30.99 1.79
C THR A 25 30.37 -30.32 3.14
N ASP A 26 29.50 -30.45 4.15
CA ASP A 26 29.33 -31.67 4.93
C ASP A 26 28.13 -31.58 5.86
N ALA A 27 27.53 -32.72 6.10
CA ALA A 27 26.42 -33.01 6.98
C ALA A 27 26.82 -32.88 8.47
N THR A 28 25.83 -32.51 9.31
CA THR A 28 25.61 -33.14 10.59
C THR A 28 24.29 -32.66 11.21
N THR A 29 23.28 -33.52 11.20
CA THR A 29 22.21 -33.57 12.20
C THR A 29 22.76 -34.29 13.43
N PRO A 30 22.35 -33.90 14.65
CA PRO A 30 21.29 -34.65 15.33
C PRO A 30 20.32 -33.81 16.15
N GLU A 31 19.07 -34.14 15.99
CA GLU A 31 18.16 -34.82 16.94
C GLU A 31 17.90 -34.18 18.32
N THR A 32 16.59 -33.92 18.52
CA THR A 32 15.72 -34.21 19.68
C THR A 32 15.85 -33.32 20.90
N THR A 33 14.78 -32.57 21.22
CA THR A 33 13.83 -32.87 22.31
C THR A 33 12.71 -31.82 22.38
N ASP A 34 11.50 -32.28 22.22
CA ASP A 34 10.27 -32.13 23.00
C ASP A 34 10.27 -31.09 24.14
N ALA A 35 9.36 -30.10 24.01
CA ALA A 35 8.63 -29.55 25.13
C ALA A 35 7.39 -28.77 24.63
N THR A 36 6.28 -29.43 24.72
CA THR A 36 4.91 -28.90 24.81
C THR A 36 4.85 -27.72 25.79
N THR A 37 4.41 -26.56 25.28
CA THR A 37 3.73 -25.57 26.13
C THR A 37 2.69 -24.86 25.30
N SER A 38 1.47 -25.27 25.53
CA SER A 38 0.24 -24.57 25.19
C SER A 38 0.26 -23.17 25.80
N ASN A 39 0.22 -22.14 24.96
CA ASN A 39 -0.20 -20.82 25.40
C ASN A 39 -1.43 -20.44 24.60
N GLU A 40 -2.54 -20.49 25.30
CA GLU A 40 -3.81 -19.89 24.91
C GLU A 40 -3.59 -18.41 24.58
N VAL A 41 -3.82 -18.06 23.34
CA VAL A 41 -3.94 -16.68 22.91
C VAL A 41 -5.35 -16.24 23.23
N SER A 42 -5.53 -15.60 24.36
CA SER A 42 -6.72 -14.81 24.63
C SER A 42 -6.70 -13.58 23.70
N ASN A 43 -7.45 -13.67 22.64
CA ASN A 43 -7.87 -12.54 21.82
C ASN A 43 -8.78 -11.64 22.66
N ALA A 44 -8.22 -10.63 23.30
CA ALA A 44 -8.97 -9.46 23.69
C ALA A 44 -8.85 -8.46 22.55
N ASP A 45 -9.79 -8.54 21.63
CA ASP A 45 -10.10 -7.48 20.69
C ASP A 45 -10.67 -6.28 21.47
N SER A 46 -9.79 -5.40 21.88
CA SER A 46 -10.18 -4.08 22.35
C SER A 46 -10.15 -3.15 21.17
N THR A 47 -11.30 -2.98 20.58
CA THR A 47 -11.61 -1.86 19.68
C THR A 47 -11.52 -0.56 20.48
N GLU A 48 -10.32 -0.09 20.76
CA GLU A 48 -10.12 1.27 21.24
C GLU A 48 -10.19 2.21 20.03
N VAL A 49 -11.37 2.76 19.86
CA VAL A 49 -11.61 3.98 19.10
C VAL A 49 -10.97 5.10 19.93
N SER A 50 -9.68 5.34 19.72
CA SER A 50 -9.00 6.50 20.29
C SER A 50 -9.54 7.75 19.59
N ASN A 51 -10.57 8.30 20.16
CA ASN A 51 -10.94 9.70 20.00
C ASN A 51 -9.85 10.56 20.63
N ALA A 52 -8.88 11.00 19.84
CA ALA A 52 -8.01 12.10 20.18
C ALA A 52 -8.44 13.30 19.36
N ASP A 53 -9.20 14.15 20.03
CA ASP A 53 -9.27 15.60 19.88
C ASP A 53 -8.42 16.16 18.73
N SER A 54 -9.08 16.45 17.63
CA SER A 54 -8.63 17.40 16.64
C SER A 54 -9.87 17.90 15.90
N THR A 55 -10.00 19.20 15.84
CA THR A 55 -10.97 19.99 15.10
C THR A 55 -10.86 19.66 13.60
N GLU A 56 -11.22 18.44 13.23
CA GLU A 56 -11.37 18.04 11.83
C GLU A 56 -12.84 18.14 11.46
N PRO A 57 -13.13 18.62 10.23
CA PRO A 57 -14.49 18.64 9.73
C PRO A 57 -15.10 17.21 9.80
N PRO A 58 -16.43 17.11 9.90
CA PRO A 58 -17.09 15.80 10.02
C PRO A 58 -16.61 14.85 8.93
N ARG A 59 -16.01 13.75 9.38
CA ARG A 59 -15.46 12.73 8.46
C ARG A 59 -16.63 11.99 7.84
N ASP A 60 -16.74 12.03 6.52
CA ASP A 60 -17.69 11.20 5.80
C ASP A 60 -17.48 9.73 6.17
N PRO A 61 -18.55 9.02 6.55
CA PRO A 61 -18.45 7.61 6.99
C PRO A 61 -17.86 6.69 5.92
N ASN A 62 -17.93 7.11 4.67
CA ASN A 62 -17.42 6.37 3.51
C ASN A 62 -15.99 6.75 3.15
N THR A 63 -15.31 7.57 3.95
CA THR A 63 -13.94 8.00 3.68
C THR A 63 -12.95 7.30 4.59
N ILE A 64 -11.95 6.65 3.98
CA ILE A 64 -10.86 5.95 4.67
C ILE A 64 -9.57 6.74 4.50
N TYR A 65 -9.01 7.18 5.61
CA TYR A 65 -7.72 7.89 5.64
C TYR A 65 -6.57 6.90 5.81
N VAL A 66 -5.73 6.79 4.80
CA VAL A 66 -4.56 5.90 4.81
C VAL A 66 -3.37 6.59 5.46
N GLY A 67 -2.76 5.94 6.44
CA GLY A 67 -1.61 6.43 7.18
C GLY A 67 -0.58 5.33 7.45
N LYS A 68 -0.16 5.18 8.70
CA LYS A 68 0.97 4.32 9.10
C LYS A 68 0.61 2.84 9.32
N LYS A 69 -0.67 2.49 9.38
CA LYS A 69 -1.09 1.09 9.59
C LYS A 69 -0.78 0.25 8.34
N ARG A 70 -0.84 -1.07 8.50
CA ARG A 70 -0.63 -2.00 7.37
C ARG A 70 -1.74 -1.85 6.33
N VAL A 71 -1.40 -2.00 5.05
CA VAL A 71 -2.31 -1.87 3.90
C VAL A 71 -3.58 -2.71 4.08
N MET A 72 -3.45 -3.96 4.56
CA MET A 72 -4.59 -4.85 4.76
C MET A 72 -5.63 -4.32 5.75
N ASN A 73 -5.24 -3.55 6.76
CA ASN A 73 -6.19 -2.95 7.70
C ASN A 73 -7.12 -1.95 7.00
N TYR A 74 -6.58 -1.19 6.05
CA TYR A 74 -7.37 -0.25 5.25
C TYR A 74 -8.24 -0.97 4.23
N VAL A 75 -7.74 -2.06 3.64
CA VAL A 75 -8.54 -2.92 2.75
C VAL A 75 -9.76 -3.45 3.49
N MET A 76 -9.58 -3.97 4.70
CA MET A 76 -10.70 -4.47 5.52
C MET A 76 -11.69 -3.35 5.88
N ALA A 77 -11.20 -2.17 6.22
CA ALA A 77 -12.06 -1.01 6.48
C ALA A 77 -12.89 -0.62 5.25
N CYS A 78 -12.28 -0.56 4.07
CA CYS A 78 -13.00 -0.28 2.82
C CYS A 78 -14.05 -1.35 2.52
N MET A 79 -13.72 -2.62 2.75
CA MET A 79 -14.67 -3.72 2.58
C MET A 79 -15.87 -3.59 3.52
N THR A 80 -15.63 -3.22 4.78
CA THR A 80 -16.70 -2.99 5.75
C THR A 80 -17.66 -1.89 5.27
N VAL A 81 -17.13 -0.78 4.76
CA VAL A 81 -17.93 0.31 4.19
C VAL A 81 -18.77 -0.16 3.00
N LEU A 82 -18.16 -0.92 2.08
CA LEU A 82 -18.87 -1.43 0.90
C LEU A 82 -19.92 -2.51 1.26
N GLN A 83 -19.70 -3.27 2.33
CA GLN A 83 -20.63 -4.28 2.82
C GLN A 83 -21.77 -3.67 3.64
N SER A 84 -21.58 -2.53 4.28
CA SER A 84 -22.62 -1.81 5.01
C SER A 84 -23.68 -1.15 4.13
N GLY A 85 -23.61 -1.38 2.82
CA GLY A 85 -24.60 -0.88 1.85
C GLY A 85 -24.16 0.39 1.10
N SER A 86 -22.93 0.84 1.30
CA SER A 86 -22.39 1.96 0.53
C SER A 86 -21.93 1.51 -0.85
N ASP A 87 -22.42 2.17 -1.90
CA ASP A 87 -21.97 1.90 -3.27
C ASP A 87 -20.61 2.52 -3.59
N LYS A 88 -20.11 3.40 -2.71
CA LYS A 88 -18.88 4.14 -2.90
C LYS A 88 -18.05 4.18 -1.63
N VAL A 89 -16.74 4.18 -1.81
CA VAL A 89 -15.73 4.43 -0.76
C VAL A 89 -14.68 5.38 -1.30
N SER A 90 -14.29 6.37 -0.51
CA SER A 90 -13.20 7.30 -0.83
C SER A 90 -11.97 6.97 0.02
N ILE A 91 -10.83 6.80 -0.63
CA ILE A 91 -9.55 6.52 0.00
C ILE A 91 -8.70 7.78 -0.10
N LYS A 92 -8.35 8.36 1.04
CA LYS A 92 -7.53 9.59 1.09
C LYS A 92 -6.19 9.31 1.74
N ALA A 93 -5.13 9.87 1.15
CA ALA A 93 -3.78 9.76 1.69
C ALA A 93 -2.93 10.99 1.40
N ARG A 94 -1.90 11.20 2.21
CA ARG A 94 -0.95 12.31 2.10
C ARG A 94 0.49 11.83 2.13
N GLY A 95 1.35 12.52 1.39
CA GLY A 95 2.79 12.32 1.42
C GLY A 95 3.17 10.85 1.19
N ARG A 96 3.92 10.28 2.12
CA ARG A 96 4.43 8.89 1.99
C ARG A 96 3.34 7.81 1.97
N SER A 97 2.14 8.12 2.43
CA SER A 97 1.04 7.15 2.45
C SER A 97 0.30 7.03 1.11
N ILE A 98 0.64 7.85 0.12
CA ILE A 98 0.01 7.83 -1.20
C ILE A 98 0.18 6.48 -1.88
N SER A 99 1.37 5.90 -1.86
CA SER A 99 1.62 4.57 -2.42
C SER A 99 0.76 3.50 -1.76
N ALA A 100 0.64 3.54 -0.43
CA ALA A 100 -0.20 2.62 0.31
C ALA A 100 -1.69 2.76 -0.05
N ALA A 101 -2.18 3.96 -0.34
CA ALA A 101 -3.55 4.17 -0.82
C ALA A 101 -3.79 3.53 -2.19
N VAL A 102 -2.82 3.64 -3.09
CA VAL A 102 -2.86 2.98 -4.40
C VAL A 102 -2.86 1.46 -4.24
N ASP A 103 -2.03 0.92 -3.34
CA ASP A 103 -2.00 -0.52 -3.03
C ASP A 103 -3.35 -1.00 -2.50
N VAL A 104 -3.98 -0.26 -1.59
CA VAL A 104 -5.33 -0.56 -1.07
C VAL A 104 -6.33 -0.64 -2.23
N ALA A 105 -6.35 0.37 -3.10
CA ALA A 105 -7.27 0.41 -4.24
C ALA A 105 -7.05 -0.78 -5.19
N GLN A 106 -5.79 -1.12 -5.49
CA GLN A 106 -5.44 -2.25 -6.36
C GLN A 106 -5.83 -3.61 -5.75
N ILE A 107 -5.61 -3.78 -4.44
CA ILE A 107 -5.98 -5.01 -3.75
C ILE A 107 -7.49 -5.19 -3.73
N LEU A 108 -8.25 -4.12 -3.46
CA LEU A 108 -9.72 -4.14 -3.50
C LEU A 108 -10.22 -4.57 -4.88
N THR A 109 -9.73 -3.95 -5.95
CA THR A 109 -10.16 -4.24 -7.31
C THR A 109 -9.82 -5.67 -7.73
N ARG A 110 -8.65 -6.19 -7.34
CA ARG A 110 -8.16 -7.48 -7.83
C ARG A 110 -8.62 -8.68 -7.01
N ARG A 111 -8.78 -8.53 -5.70
CA ARG A 111 -8.91 -9.69 -4.80
C ARG A 111 -10.23 -9.80 -4.07
N PHE A 112 -10.87 -8.69 -3.77
CA PHE A 112 -11.93 -8.72 -2.76
C PHE A 112 -13.31 -8.31 -3.26
N THR A 113 -13.40 -7.57 -4.34
CA THR A 113 -14.69 -7.02 -4.75
C THR A 113 -14.91 -7.16 -6.24
N GLN A 114 -15.79 -8.09 -6.62
CA GLN A 114 -16.27 -8.15 -7.99
C GLN A 114 -17.16 -6.92 -8.26
N GLY A 115 -16.82 -6.19 -9.33
CA GLY A 115 -17.58 -5.02 -9.78
C GLY A 115 -17.18 -3.68 -9.18
N VAL A 116 -16.30 -3.66 -8.17
CA VAL A 116 -15.74 -2.39 -7.65
C VAL A 116 -14.59 -1.93 -8.53
N THR A 117 -14.72 -0.71 -9.03
CA THR A 117 -13.73 -0.07 -9.92
C THR A 117 -13.34 1.30 -9.38
N VAL A 118 -12.19 1.79 -9.81
CA VAL A 118 -11.80 3.18 -9.57
C VAL A 118 -12.64 4.08 -10.44
N LYS A 119 -13.37 5.00 -9.84
CA LYS A 119 -14.24 5.97 -10.53
C LYS A 119 -13.52 7.28 -10.77
N SER A 120 -12.75 7.75 -9.80
CA SER A 120 -12.04 9.02 -9.87
C SER A 120 -10.75 8.97 -9.07
N ILE A 121 -9.74 9.69 -9.53
CA ILE A 121 -8.49 9.94 -8.81
C ILE A 121 -8.23 11.44 -8.87
N ILE A 122 -8.13 12.06 -7.70
CA ILE A 122 -7.82 13.48 -7.55
C ILE A 122 -6.48 13.60 -6.84
N ILE A 123 -5.58 14.38 -7.41
CA ILE A 123 -4.28 14.70 -6.83
C ILE A 123 -4.28 16.18 -6.49
N SER A 124 -3.87 16.52 -5.27
CA SER A 124 -3.80 17.89 -4.82
C SER A 124 -2.61 18.13 -3.89
N THR A 125 -2.43 19.37 -3.47
CA THR A 125 -1.44 19.75 -2.48
C THR A 125 -2.15 20.37 -1.29
N GLU A 126 -1.89 19.85 -0.11
CA GLU A 126 -2.44 20.35 1.16
C GLU A 126 -1.36 21.02 1.99
N LYS A 127 -1.72 22.09 2.68
CA LYS A 127 -0.85 22.72 3.68
C LYS A 127 -1.07 22.02 5.01
N VAL A 128 -0.04 21.38 5.52
CA VAL A 128 -0.07 20.65 6.79
C VAL A 128 0.91 21.27 7.77
N PRO A 129 0.51 21.57 9.01
CA PRO A 129 1.46 22.04 10.02
C PRO A 129 2.46 20.94 10.36
N ASN A 130 3.73 21.28 10.34
CA ASN A 130 4.79 20.43 10.84
C ASN A 130 4.65 20.32 12.36
N ARG A 131 4.68 19.10 12.90
CA ARG A 131 4.52 18.87 14.34
C ARG A 131 5.67 19.39 15.19
N GLU A 132 6.84 19.60 14.60
CA GLU A 132 8.04 20.03 15.32
C GLU A 132 8.24 21.56 15.24
N THR A 133 8.02 22.16 14.07
CA THR A 133 8.28 23.59 13.84
C THR A 133 7.01 24.44 13.79
N ASN A 134 5.83 23.82 13.75
CA ASN A 134 4.53 24.46 13.55
C ASN A 134 4.42 25.26 12.23
N GLU A 135 5.41 25.13 11.34
CA GLU A 135 5.39 25.75 10.02
C GLU A 135 4.51 24.95 9.06
N LEU A 136 3.84 25.65 8.16
CA LEU A 136 3.01 25.02 7.14
C LEU A 136 3.88 24.46 6.01
N SER A 137 3.86 23.14 5.87
CA SER A 137 4.51 22.43 4.76
C SER A 137 3.51 22.02 3.71
N ASN A 138 3.88 22.16 2.44
CA ASN A 138 3.10 21.64 1.33
C ASN A 138 3.30 20.14 1.22
N VAL A 139 2.21 19.37 1.28
CA VAL A 139 2.22 17.92 1.20
C VAL A 139 1.29 17.48 0.08
N SER A 140 1.79 16.63 -0.82
CA SER A 140 0.95 16.04 -1.86
C SER A 140 -0.11 15.15 -1.23
N SER A 141 -1.33 15.20 -1.75
CA SER A 141 -2.43 14.35 -1.35
C SER A 141 -3.07 13.67 -2.54
N ILE A 142 -3.68 12.53 -2.28
CA ILE A 142 -4.46 11.76 -3.25
C ILE A 142 -5.82 11.41 -2.64
N GLU A 143 -6.83 11.47 -3.47
CA GLU A 143 -8.15 10.95 -3.19
C GLU A 143 -8.54 9.99 -4.32
N ILE A 144 -8.85 8.75 -3.95
CA ILE A 144 -9.25 7.69 -4.88
C ILE A 144 -10.69 7.32 -4.54
N GLU A 145 -11.61 7.63 -5.42
CA GLU A 145 -13.01 7.23 -5.31
C GLU A 145 -13.22 5.89 -6.00
N MET A 146 -13.74 4.93 -5.25
CA MET A 146 -14.04 3.60 -5.75
C MET A 146 -15.54 3.31 -5.56
N GLY A 147 -16.10 2.52 -6.47
CA GLY A 147 -17.53 2.16 -6.40
C GLY A 147 -17.89 1.03 -7.35
N LYS A 148 -19.06 0.49 -7.15
CA LYS A 148 -19.70 -0.52 -8.02
C LYS A 148 -20.24 0.10 -9.29
#